data_12419d4086f681c7097bfec52bfa7c32
#
_entry.id   12419d4086f681c7097bfec52bfa7c32
#
_cell.length_a   1.000
_cell.length_b   1.000
_cell.length_c   1.000
_cell.angle_alpha   90.00
_cell.angle_beta   90.00
_cell.angle_gamma   90.00
#
_symmetry.space_group_name_H-M   'P 1'
#
loop_
_entity.id
_entity.type
_entity.pdbx_description
1 polymer ?
#
loop_
_entity_poly.entity_id
_entity_poly.type
_entity_poly.pdbx_seq_one_letter_code
_entity_poly.pdbx_strand_id
1 'polypeptide(L)'
;FQNVYDITPLSKAQPKPAFLPVTVDCGKAKLTILESDLETYPGMFVEKVVSSPTYSLKGIFAPYPIKTDFYPWRRQEYVTETTDFIARSKGARPYPWRVLAVTEKDTDMPVNNLVYALASPNRIGDTSWIKTGKVAWDWWNDWNLYNVDFRAGINNETYKYYIDFASKFGIEYVILDEGWAVPGKADLFEVIPEIDLKELISYAKSKNVDLILWAGYRAFEKDMDRVCKHYAAMGIKGFKIDFMDRDDQQVVEFNRKAAETGAKYK
;
A
#
# COMPACT_ATOMS: atom_id res chain seq x y z
N PHE A 1 6.03 -7.64 14.43
CA PHE A 1 5.31 -7.30 15.67
C PHE A 1 4.31 -6.20 15.35
N GLN A 2 3.04 -6.43 15.65
CA GLN A 2 2.03 -5.37 15.59
C GLN A 2 2.17 -4.52 16.85
N ASN A 3 2.23 -3.19 16.68
CA ASN A 3 2.23 -2.29 17.81
C ASN A 3 0.85 -2.28 18.48
N VAL A 4 0.86 -2.22 19.81
CA VAL A 4 -0.35 -1.97 20.59
C VAL A 4 -0.72 -0.50 20.42
N TYR A 5 -2.00 -0.19 20.26
CA TYR A 5 -2.46 1.19 20.22
C TYR A 5 -2.30 1.85 21.58
N ASP A 6 -1.65 3.02 21.60
CA ASP A 6 -1.51 3.81 22.81
C ASP A 6 -2.70 4.77 22.95
N ILE A 7 -3.53 4.52 23.98
CA ILE A 7 -4.58 5.45 24.34
C ILE A 7 -3.92 6.57 25.16
N THR A 8 -3.68 7.71 24.51
CA THR A 8 -2.98 8.83 25.10
C THR A 8 -3.88 10.05 25.20
N PRO A 9 -4.01 10.69 26.39
CA PRO A 9 -4.72 11.95 26.51
C PRO A 9 -4.11 13.00 25.56
N LEU A 10 -4.94 13.76 24.85
CA LEU A 10 -4.46 14.75 23.88
C LEU A 10 -3.51 15.78 24.50
N SER A 11 -3.68 16.07 25.81
CA SER A 11 -2.73 16.90 26.59
C SER A 11 -1.31 16.36 26.62
N LYS A 12 -1.15 15.03 26.62
CA LYS A 12 0.14 14.32 26.69
C LYS A 12 0.63 13.85 25.31
N ALA A 13 -0.18 13.95 24.27
CA ALA A 13 0.21 13.56 22.92
C ALA A 13 1.42 14.36 22.46
N GLN A 14 2.38 13.70 21.82
CA GLN A 14 3.54 14.34 21.26
C GLN A 14 3.16 15.19 20.04
N PRO A 15 3.84 16.31 19.77
CA PRO A 15 3.65 17.09 18.55
C PRO A 15 4.38 16.43 17.38
N LYS A 16 3.90 15.27 16.99
CA LYS A 16 4.41 14.49 15.86
C LYS A 16 3.28 14.21 14.87
N PRO A 17 3.58 14.13 13.59
CA PRO A 17 2.60 13.73 12.59
C PRO A 17 2.00 12.36 12.91
N ALA A 18 0.68 12.27 12.87
CA ALA A 18 -0.06 11.03 12.89
C ALA A 18 -0.83 10.89 11.59
N PHE A 19 -0.70 9.74 10.92
CA PHE A 19 -1.46 9.46 9.71
C PHE A 19 -2.89 9.02 10.04
N LEU A 20 -3.78 9.25 9.08
CA LEU A 20 -5.19 8.92 9.22
C LEU A 20 -5.45 7.40 9.07
N PRO A 21 -6.48 6.85 9.70
CA PRO A 21 -7.48 7.53 10.53
C PRO A 21 -6.97 7.87 11.94
N VAL A 22 -7.41 8.99 12.49
CA VAL A 22 -7.16 9.35 13.90
C VAL A 22 -8.49 9.50 14.60
N THR A 23 -8.69 8.76 15.69
CA THR A 23 -9.89 8.84 16.51
C THR A 23 -9.61 9.55 17.82
N VAL A 24 -10.44 10.54 18.14
CA VAL A 24 -10.43 11.28 19.41
C VAL A 24 -11.68 10.91 20.20
N ASP A 25 -11.47 10.42 21.42
CA ASP A 25 -12.56 10.19 22.37
C ASP A 25 -12.96 11.52 23.03
N CYS A 26 -14.18 11.97 22.77
CA CYS A 26 -14.74 13.20 23.34
C CYS A 26 -15.68 12.89 24.53
N GLY A 27 -15.67 11.69 25.07
CA GLY A 27 -16.49 11.24 26.20
C GLY A 27 -17.87 10.72 25.77
N LYS A 28 -18.75 11.59 25.26
CA LYS A 28 -20.10 11.19 24.80
C LYS A 28 -20.12 10.64 23.37
N ALA A 29 -19.11 10.97 22.59
CA ALA A 29 -18.96 10.52 21.20
C ALA A 29 -17.49 10.40 20.85
N LYS A 30 -17.21 9.65 19.80
CA LYS A 30 -15.90 9.57 19.18
C LYS A 30 -15.89 10.35 17.87
N LEU A 31 -14.82 11.07 17.65
CA LEU A 31 -14.57 11.83 16.44
C LEU A 31 -13.43 11.19 15.68
N THR A 32 -13.72 10.59 14.52
CA THR A 32 -12.69 10.01 13.65
C THR A 32 -12.40 10.94 12.49
N ILE A 33 -11.15 11.36 12.39
CA ILE A 33 -10.64 12.22 11.32
C ILE A 33 -10.22 11.32 10.17
N LEU A 34 -10.74 11.59 8.98
CA LEU A 34 -10.56 10.82 7.75
C LEU A 34 -10.40 11.76 6.56
N GLU A 35 -10.07 11.20 5.44
CA GLU A 35 -10.12 11.90 4.14
C GLU A 35 -10.60 10.95 3.04
N SER A 36 -11.11 11.53 1.96
CA SER A 36 -11.56 10.79 0.79
C SER A 36 -11.25 11.55 -0.48
N ASP A 37 -11.17 10.82 -1.59
CA ASP A 37 -11.05 11.36 -2.94
C ASP A 37 -9.78 12.19 -3.15
N LEU A 38 -8.64 11.69 -2.70
CA LEU A 38 -7.34 12.40 -2.81
C LEU A 38 -6.96 12.70 -4.27
N GLU A 39 -7.23 11.78 -5.17
CA GLU A 39 -6.93 11.90 -6.60
C GLU A 39 -5.45 12.22 -6.89
N THR A 40 -5.15 13.49 -6.97
CA THR A 40 -3.84 14.06 -7.25
C THR A 40 -3.48 15.11 -6.21
N TYR A 41 -3.73 14.83 -4.95
CA TYR A 41 -3.48 15.75 -3.84
C TYR A 41 -2.77 15.01 -2.71
N PRO A 42 -1.81 15.63 -2.00
CA PRO A 42 -1.11 14.94 -0.92
C PRO A 42 -2.06 14.51 0.20
N GLY A 43 -1.76 13.38 0.83
CA GLY A 43 -2.46 12.88 2.00
C GLY A 43 -2.33 13.81 3.21
N MET A 44 -3.34 13.81 4.07
CA MET A 44 -3.33 14.60 5.29
C MET A 44 -2.77 13.79 6.47
N PHE A 45 -1.87 14.39 7.21
CA PHE A 45 -1.54 14.00 8.58
C PHE A 45 -2.18 14.98 9.55
N VAL A 46 -2.27 14.59 10.80
CA VAL A 46 -2.68 15.49 11.88
C VAL A 46 -1.56 15.61 12.91
N GLU A 47 -1.40 16.80 13.45
CA GLU A 47 -0.40 17.10 14.47
C GLU A 47 -1.02 17.93 15.57
N LYS A 48 -0.60 17.68 16.84
CA LYS A 48 -1.01 18.49 17.97
C LYS A 48 -0.45 19.91 17.89
N VAL A 49 -1.31 20.90 18.13
CA VAL A 49 -0.90 22.31 18.22
C VAL A 49 -0.34 22.59 19.62
N VAL A 50 0.96 22.83 19.71
CA VAL A 50 1.65 23.03 21.01
C VAL A 50 1.30 24.39 21.65
N SER A 51 1.15 25.43 20.86
CA SER A 51 0.91 26.82 21.32
C SER A 51 -0.55 27.13 21.67
N SER A 52 -1.45 26.18 21.48
CA SER A 52 -2.86 26.38 21.78
C SER A 52 -3.13 26.12 23.26
N PRO A 53 -3.84 27.01 23.96
CA PRO A 53 -4.32 26.77 25.32
C PRO A 53 -5.40 25.69 25.37
N THR A 54 -5.99 25.37 24.22
CA THR A 54 -6.96 24.30 24.02
C THR A 54 -6.30 23.13 23.28
N TYR A 55 -6.79 21.92 23.52
CA TYR A 55 -6.31 20.74 22.83
C TYR A 55 -6.78 20.76 21.36
N SER A 56 -5.89 21.21 20.49
CA SER A 56 -6.18 21.36 19.07
C SER A 56 -5.27 20.48 18.21
N LEU A 57 -5.84 19.98 17.11
CA LEU A 57 -5.11 19.30 16.05
C LEU A 57 -5.12 20.19 14.80
N LYS A 58 -4.02 20.18 14.06
CA LYS A 58 -3.92 20.81 12.72
C LYS A 58 -3.64 19.76 11.67
N GLY A 59 -4.19 19.92 10.49
CA GLY A 59 -3.79 19.16 9.30
C GLY A 59 -2.44 19.62 8.79
N ILE A 60 -1.58 18.67 8.45
CA ILE A 60 -0.30 18.93 7.79
C ILE A 60 -0.18 18.04 6.56
N PHE A 61 0.60 18.47 5.58
CA PHE A 61 0.73 17.83 4.28
C PHE A 61 2.18 17.87 3.81
N ALA A 62 2.57 16.87 3.03
CA ALA A 62 3.86 16.89 2.37
C ALA A 62 3.91 18.05 1.35
N PRO A 63 4.93 18.91 1.38
CA PRO A 63 5.13 19.95 0.37
C PRO A 63 5.39 19.34 -1.01
N TYR A 64 5.07 20.08 -2.08
CA TYR A 64 5.34 19.63 -3.43
C TYR A 64 6.85 19.52 -3.66
N PRO A 65 7.37 18.37 -4.14
CA PRO A 65 8.80 18.15 -4.31
C PRO A 65 9.35 18.89 -5.54
N ILE A 66 10.54 19.52 -5.39
CA ILE A 66 11.31 20.12 -6.47
C ILE A 66 12.43 19.16 -6.89
N LYS A 67 13.12 18.58 -5.91
CA LYS A 67 14.29 17.75 -6.13
C LYS A 67 14.24 16.53 -5.23
N THR A 68 14.69 15.42 -5.79
CA THR A 68 14.82 14.13 -5.08
C THR A 68 16.23 13.59 -5.22
N ASP A 69 16.61 12.71 -4.31
CA ASP A 69 17.85 11.96 -4.33
C ASP A 69 17.58 10.53 -3.82
N PHE A 70 18.57 9.65 -3.86
CA PHE A 70 18.45 8.26 -3.47
C PHE A 70 19.25 7.93 -2.23
N TYR A 71 18.66 7.14 -1.32
CA TYR A 71 19.44 6.54 -0.24
C TYR A 71 20.48 5.58 -0.81
N PRO A 72 21.76 5.71 -0.46
CA PRO A 72 22.84 4.90 -1.03
C PRO A 72 22.64 3.39 -0.86
N TRP A 73 22.02 2.99 0.26
CA TRP A 73 21.87 1.58 0.64
C TRP A 73 20.60 0.91 0.15
N ARG A 74 19.55 1.69 -0.20
CA ARG A 74 18.23 1.13 -0.58
C ARG A 74 17.76 1.52 -1.96
N ARG A 75 18.40 2.49 -2.61
CA ARG A 75 17.94 3.12 -3.85
C ARG A 75 16.49 3.62 -3.79
N GLN A 76 15.99 3.88 -2.59
CA GLN A 76 14.73 4.55 -2.36
C GLN A 76 14.89 6.05 -2.57
N GLU A 77 13.88 6.66 -3.14
CA GLU A 77 13.87 8.08 -3.41
C GLU A 77 13.40 8.86 -2.19
N TYR A 78 14.11 9.92 -1.83
CA TYR A 78 13.69 10.88 -0.82
C TYR A 78 13.76 12.30 -1.34
N VAL A 79 12.91 13.19 -0.80
CA VAL A 79 12.83 14.59 -1.22
C VAL A 79 13.93 15.40 -0.53
N THR A 80 14.73 16.13 -1.31
CA THR A 80 15.82 17.00 -0.83
C THR A 80 15.46 18.47 -0.86
N GLU A 81 14.51 18.86 -1.73
CA GLU A 81 14.07 20.24 -1.87
C GLU A 81 12.59 20.30 -2.19
N THR A 82 11.88 21.21 -1.52
CA THR A 82 10.42 21.38 -1.65
C THR A 82 10.04 22.82 -1.94
N THR A 83 8.81 23.00 -2.44
CA THR A 83 8.16 24.32 -2.56
C THR A 83 7.53 24.74 -1.24
N ASP A 84 6.99 25.95 -1.20
CA ASP A 84 6.15 26.49 -0.13
C ASP A 84 4.65 26.15 -0.29
N PHE A 85 4.30 25.40 -1.32
CA PHE A 85 2.93 24.90 -1.57
C PHE A 85 2.90 23.35 -1.59
N ILE A 86 1.73 22.78 -1.44
CA ILE A 86 1.55 21.32 -1.30
C ILE A 86 1.14 20.63 -2.60
N ALA A 87 0.54 21.36 -3.54
CA ALA A 87 0.07 20.79 -4.80
C ALA A 87 0.02 21.80 -5.94
N ARG A 88 0.19 21.31 -7.17
CA ARG A 88 -0.07 22.02 -8.43
C ARG A 88 -1.33 21.46 -9.05
N SER A 89 -2.31 22.31 -9.29
CA SER A 89 -3.58 21.93 -9.93
C SER A 89 -3.83 22.77 -11.17
N LYS A 90 -4.40 22.15 -12.20
CA LYS A 90 -4.80 22.85 -13.44
C LYS A 90 -6.31 23.07 -13.44
N GLY A 91 -6.73 24.33 -13.62
CA GLY A 91 -8.14 24.69 -13.78
C GLY A 91 -9.02 24.40 -12.55
N ALA A 92 -10.33 24.43 -12.77
CA ALA A 92 -11.31 24.03 -11.76
C ALA A 92 -11.32 22.52 -11.59
N ARG A 93 -11.34 22.06 -10.36
CA ARG A 93 -11.37 20.63 -10.00
C ARG A 93 -12.02 20.42 -8.62
N PRO A 94 -12.57 19.25 -8.33
CA PRO A 94 -12.89 18.87 -6.95
C PRO A 94 -11.61 18.75 -6.12
N TYR A 95 -11.71 19.02 -4.84
CA TYR A 95 -10.65 18.82 -3.86
C TYR A 95 -11.00 17.66 -2.95
N PRO A 96 -10.01 17.04 -2.28
CA PRO A 96 -10.25 15.98 -1.32
C PRO A 96 -11.21 16.39 -0.20
N TRP A 97 -12.03 15.46 0.20
CA TRP A 97 -12.88 15.63 1.37
C TRP A 97 -12.07 15.47 2.65
N ARG A 98 -12.28 16.37 3.60
CA ARG A 98 -11.84 16.23 4.99
C ARG A 98 -13.04 15.82 5.81
N VAL A 99 -13.01 14.61 6.35
CA VAL A 99 -14.18 13.95 6.94
C VAL A 99 -14.01 13.87 8.44
N LEU A 100 -15.02 14.30 9.16
CA LEU A 100 -15.16 14.13 10.60
C LEU A 100 -16.33 13.18 10.85
N ALA A 101 -16.04 11.89 11.03
CA ALA A 101 -17.06 10.91 11.36
C ALA A 101 -17.33 10.93 12.87
N VAL A 102 -18.58 11.19 13.25
CA VAL A 102 -19.01 11.22 14.65
C VAL A 102 -19.79 9.95 14.95
N THR A 103 -19.36 9.20 15.96
CA THR A 103 -20.03 7.97 16.40
C THR A 103 -20.22 7.97 17.90
N GLU A 104 -21.37 7.52 18.37
CA GLU A 104 -21.64 7.38 19.81
C GLU A 104 -21.12 6.04 20.37
N LYS A 105 -21.07 5.01 19.52
CA LYS A 105 -20.61 3.67 19.88
C LYS A 105 -19.37 3.29 19.08
N ASP A 106 -18.43 2.59 19.72
CA ASP A 106 -17.20 2.10 19.06
C ASP A 106 -17.51 1.13 17.92
N THR A 107 -18.60 0.37 18.03
CA THR A 107 -19.07 -0.56 16.99
C THR A 107 -19.51 0.11 15.69
N ASP A 108 -19.81 1.42 15.72
CA ASP A 108 -20.27 2.15 14.55
C ASP A 108 -19.08 2.67 13.70
N MET A 109 -17.87 2.72 14.27
CA MET A 109 -16.67 3.18 13.55
C MET A 109 -16.26 2.24 12.40
N PRO A 110 -16.12 0.93 12.60
CA PRO A 110 -15.65 0.04 11.53
C PRO A 110 -16.67 -0.17 10.41
N VAL A 111 -17.94 0.15 10.64
CA VAL A 111 -19.00 0.07 9.61
C VAL A 111 -19.31 1.42 8.95
N ASN A 112 -18.57 2.47 9.31
CA ASN A 112 -18.73 3.79 8.72
C ASN A 112 -18.23 3.79 7.26
N ASN A 113 -19.08 4.21 6.33
CA ASN A 113 -18.81 4.21 4.90
C ASN A 113 -18.65 5.60 4.27
N LEU A 114 -18.49 6.65 5.06
CA LEU A 114 -18.41 8.03 4.55
C LEU A 114 -17.28 8.22 3.55
N VAL A 115 -16.13 7.56 3.74
CA VAL A 115 -15.00 7.64 2.81
C VAL A 115 -15.41 7.15 1.42
N TYR A 116 -16.15 6.06 1.35
CA TYR A 116 -16.64 5.50 0.08
C TYR A 116 -17.79 6.33 -0.51
N ALA A 117 -18.69 6.82 0.33
CA ALA A 117 -19.84 7.64 -0.12
C ALA A 117 -19.40 8.98 -0.72
N LEU A 118 -18.27 9.52 -0.28
CA LEU A 118 -17.69 10.78 -0.76
C LEU A 118 -16.67 10.60 -1.88
N ALA A 119 -16.29 9.37 -2.20
CA ALA A 119 -15.32 9.09 -3.26
C ALA A 119 -15.93 9.34 -4.65
N SER A 120 -15.08 9.70 -5.59
CA SER A 120 -15.44 9.78 -7.01
C SER A 120 -15.98 8.43 -7.52
N PRO A 121 -16.87 8.44 -8.51
CA PRO A 121 -17.40 7.22 -9.10
C PRO A 121 -16.30 6.30 -9.64
N ASN A 122 -16.59 4.99 -9.65
CA ASN A 122 -15.72 4.00 -10.26
C ASN A 122 -15.39 4.35 -11.73
N ARG A 123 -14.12 4.40 -12.09
CA ARG A 123 -13.62 4.73 -13.44
C ARG A 123 -13.13 3.53 -14.24
N ILE A 124 -12.91 2.40 -13.57
CA ILE A 124 -12.41 1.19 -14.26
C ILE A 124 -13.52 0.34 -14.85
N GLY A 125 -14.78 0.73 -14.66
CA GLY A 125 -15.95 0.05 -15.22
C GLY A 125 -16.22 -1.30 -14.56
N ASP A 126 -16.04 -2.40 -15.30
CA ASP A 126 -16.24 -3.74 -14.78
C ASP A 126 -15.20 -4.10 -13.72
N THR A 127 -15.67 -4.41 -12.52
CA THR A 127 -14.85 -4.83 -11.36
C THR A 127 -15.06 -6.29 -10.98
N SER A 128 -15.83 -7.06 -11.75
CA SER A 128 -16.17 -8.46 -11.46
C SER A 128 -14.95 -9.40 -11.43
N TRP A 129 -13.85 -8.98 -12.04
CA TRP A 129 -12.58 -9.71 -12.06
C TRP A 129 -11.78 -9.54 -10.74
N ILE A 130 -12.07 -8.51 -9.94
CA ILE A 130 -11.40 -8.27 -8.65
C ILE A 130 -11.96 -9.28 -7.65
N LYS A 131 -11.10 -10.13 -7.12
CA LYS A 131 -11.46 -11.09 -6.08
C LYS A 131 -10.69 -10.75 -4.82
N THR A 132 -11.43 -10.52 -3.75
CA THR A 132 -10.86 -10.37 -2.41
C THR A 132 -10.48 -11.75 -1.86
N GLY A 133 -9.45 -11.79 -1.03
CA GLY A 133 -9.01 -13.04 -0.43
C GLY A 133 -7.93 -12.83 0.62
N LYS A 134 -7.57 -13.92 1.28
CA LYS A 134 -6.46 -14.00 2.22
C LYS A 134 -5.16 -14.25 1.46
N VAL A 135 -4.06 -13.85 2.06
CA VAL A 135 -2.73 -13.98 1.49
C VAL A 135 -1.82 -14.75 2.44
N ALA A 136 -1.12 -15.74 1.93
CA ALA A 136 0.06 -16.29 2.58
C ALA A 136 1.27 -15.46 2.14
N TRP A 137 1.93 -14.80 3.09
CA TRP A 137 2.99 -13.85 2.85
C TRP A 137 4.31 -14.34 3.47
N ASP A 138 5.28 -14.64 2.61
CA ASP A 138 6.55 -15.26 2.93
C ASP A 138 7.45 -14.40 3.83
N TRP A 139 7.50 -13.09 3.59
CA TRP A 139 8.32 -12.16 4.35
C TRP A 139 7.92 -12.08 5.83
N TRP A 140 6.65 -12.38 6.17
CA TRP A 140 6.16 -12.31 7.54
C TRP A 140 6.94 -13.20 8.52
N ASN A 141 7.50 -14.31 8.05
CA ASN A 141 8.36 -15.20 8.81
C ASN A 141 9.76 -15.36 8.20
N ASP A 142 10.22 -14.38 7.43
CA ASP A 142 11.56 -14.30 6.86
C ASP A 142 11.89 -15.54 6.00
N TRP A 143 10.94 -15.95 5.14
CA TRP A 143 11.03 -17.15 4.29
C TRP A 143 11.40 -18.45 5.02
N ASN A 144 11.33 -18.47 6.35
CA ASN A 144 11.70 -19.62 7.13
C ASN A 144 10.61 -20.69 7.11
N LEU A 145 11.05 -21.93 6.95
CA LEU A 145 10.24 -23.14 7.11
C LEU A 145 10.96 -24.12 8.05
N TYR A 146 10.17 -24.93 8.76
CA TYR A 146 10.69 -25.97 9.65
C TYR A 146 10.20 -27.34 9.19
N ASN A 147 10.99 -28.39 9.50
CA ASN A 147 10.65 -29.78 9.18
C ASN A 147 10.44 -30.01 7.67
N VAL A 148 11.29 -29.40 6.84
CA VAL A 148 11.37 -29.60 5.40
C VAL A 148 12.69 -30.24 5.03
N ASP A 149 12.74 -30.98 3.93
CA ASP A 149 13.93 -31.70 3.44
C ASP A 149 14.75 -30.87 2.42
N PHE A 150 14.44 -29.59 2.30
CA PHE A 150 15.14 -28.63 1.43
C PHE A 150 15.56 -27.38 2.23
N ARG A 151 16.43 -26.57 1.65
CA ARG A 151 16.82 -25.28 2.23
C ARG A 151 15.74 -24.26 1.96
N ALA A 152 15.05 -23.80 3.04
CA ALA A 152 14.10 -22.70 2.95
C ALA A 152 14.79 -21.38 2.54
N GLY A 153 14.09 -20.53 1.80
CA GLY A 153 14.56 -19.27 1.28
C GLY A 153 13.80 -18.86 0.02
N ILE A 154 14.39 -17.96 -0.77
CA ILE A 154 13.77 -17.49 -2.02
C ILE A 154 14.09 -18.51 -3.12
N ASN A 155 13.27 -19.54 -3.24
CA ASN A 155 13.40 -20.62 -4.22
C ASN A 155 12.05 -21.30 -4.48
N ASN A 156 11.98 -22.07 -5.56
CA ASN A 156 10.75 -22.75 -5.98
C ASN A 156 10.19 -23.71 -4.93
N GLU A 157 11.02 -24.47 -4.22
CA GLU A 157 10.57 -25.43 -3.21
C GLU A 157 9.85 -24.71 -2.07
N THR A 158 10.40 -23.62 -1.59
CA THR A 158 9.76 -22.78 -0.56
C THR A 158 8.40 -22.26 -1.01
N TYR A 159 8.31 -21.70 -2.20
CA TYR A 159 7.04 -21.17 -2.69
C TYR A 159 6.01 -22.26 -3.01
N LYS A 160 6.42 -23.45 -3.45
CA LYS A 160 5.51 -24.58 -3.57
C LYS A 160 4.93 -24.99 -2.19
N TYR A 161 5.75 -24.96 -1.15
CA TYR A 161 5.27 -25.20 0.21
C TYR A 161 4.23 -24.17 0.66
N TYR A 162 4.46 -22.87 0.40
CA TYR A 162 3.47 -21.82 0.68
C TYR A 162 2.19 -21.98 -0.14
N ILE A 163 2.29 -22.42 -1.38
CA ILE A 163 1.14 -22.68 -2.25
C ILE A 163 0.35 -23.88 -1.71
N ASP A 164 1.00 -24.97 -1.30
CA ASP A 164 0.34 -26.13 -0.68
C ASP A 164 -0.35 -25.76 0.63
N PHE A 165 0.30 -24.95 1.46
CA PHE A 165 -0.28 -24.42 2.68
C PHE A 165 -1.52 -23.58 2.37
N ALA A 166 -1.41 -22.64 1.44
CA ALA A 166 -2.51 -21.78 1.01
C ALA A 166 -3.71 -22.61 0.53
N SER A 167 -3.46 -23.57 -0.36
CA SER A 167 -4.49 -24.48 -0.87
C SER A 167 -5.17 -25.28 0.24
N LYS A 168 -4.37 -25.84 1.17
CA LYS A 168 -4.89 -26.64 2.29
C LYS A 168 -5.80 -25.86 3.22
N PHE A 169 -5.51 -24.58 3.45
CA PHE A 169 -6.24 -23.72 4.39
C PHE A 169 -7.23 -22.76 3.74
N GLY A 170 -7.49 -22.89 2.45
CA GLY A 170 -8.40 -22.02 1.72
C GLY A 170 -7.95 -20.57 1.71
N ILE A 171 -6.66 -20.34 1.49
CA ILE A 171 -6.04 -19.04 1.28
C ILE A 171 -5.93 -18.83 -0.23
N GLU A 172 -6.45 -17.73 -0.72
CA GLU A 172 -6.61 -17.48 -2.14
C GLU A 172 -5.30 -17.11 -2.84
N TYR A 173 -4.37 -16.46 -2.12
CA TYR A 173 -3.17 -15.87 -2.71
C TYR A 173 -1.89 -16.23 -1.96
N VAL A 174 -0.79 -16.29 -2.71
CA VAL A 174 0.58 -16.25 -2.16
C VAL A 174 1.29 -15.03 -2.75
N ILE A 175 1.94 -14.22 -1.92
CA ILE A 175 2.85 -13.15 -2.37
C ILE A 175 4.27 -13.70 -2.40
N LEU A 176 4.95 -13.52 -3.53
CA LEU A 176 6.40 -13.57 -3.62
C LEU A 176 6.92 -12.17 -3.27
N ASP A 177 7.48 -12.01 -2.07
CA ASP A 177 8.02 -10.72 -1.62
C ASP A 177 9.36 -10.38 -2.26
N GLU A 178 10.06 -9.33 -1.83
CA GLU A 178 11.32 -8.87 -2.39
C GLU A 178 12.33 -10.01 -2.54
N GLY A 179 12.98 -10.10 -3.71
CA GLY A 179 14.07 -11.03 -3.96
C GLY A 179 13.84 -12.04 -5.09
N TRP A 180 12.62 -12.18 -5.62
CA TRP A 180 12.36 -13.04 -6.79
C TRP A 180 12.96 -12.46 -8.10
N ALA A 181 13.11 -11.13 -8.18
CA ALA A 181 13.79 -10.43 -9.26
C ALA A 181 15.22 -10.03 -8.85
N VAL A 182 16.12 -9.88 -9.83
CA VAL A 182 17.53 -9.57 -9.56
C VAL A 182 17.68 -8.24 -8.82
N PRO A 183 18.27 -8.23 -7.63
CA PRO A 183 18.32 -7.05 -6.79
C PRO A 183 19.21 -5.95 -7.39
N GLY A 184 18.91 -4.70 -7.05
CA GLY A 184 19.73 -3.54 -7.37
C GLY A 184 19.66 -3.02 -8.80
N LYS A 185 18.94 -3.68 -9.72
CA LYS A 185 18.82 -3.25 -11.12
C LYS A 185 17.59 -2.41 -11.40
N ALA A 186 16.61 -2.39 -10.51
CA ALA A 186 15.26 -1.84 -10.75
C ALA A 186 14.69 -2.37 -12.09
N ASP A 187 14.79 -3.67 -12.29
CA ASP A 187 14.28 -4.39 -13.46
C ASP A 187 13.45 -5.57 -12.99
N LEU A 188 12.17 -5.55 -13.27
CA LEU A 188 11.23 -6.60 -12.90
C LEU A 188 11.17 -7.74 -13.92
N PHE A 189 11.93 -7.70 -15.01
CA PHE A 189 11.94 -8.74 -16.04
C PHE A 189 13.11 -9.73 -15.89
N GLU A 190 14.08 -9.42 -15.05
CA GLU A 190 15.21 -10.30 -14.76
C GLU A 190 14.95 -11.06 -13.46
N VAL A 191 14.49 -12.29 -13.59
CA VAL A 191 14.19 -13.20 -12.47
C VAL A 191 15.48 -13.89 -12.01
N ILE A 192 15.64 -14.14 -10.71
CA ILE A 192 16.80 -14.88 -10.19
C ILE A 192 16.75 -16.36 -10.62
N PRO A 193 17.91 -17.04 -10.75
CA PRO A 193 17.95 -18.42 -11.21
C PRO A 193 17.20 -19.44 -10.34
N GLU A 194 17.04 -19.15 -9.06
CA GLU A 194 16.37 -20.02 -8.09
C GLU A 194 14.84 -20.00 -8.22
N ILE A 195 14.29 -19.09 -9.06
CA ILE A 195 12.85 -18.91 -9.28
C ILE A 195 12.48 -19.18 -10.73
N ASP A 196 11.65 -20.18 -10.96
CA ASP A 196 10.92 -20.39 -12.20
C ASP A 196 9.46 -19.96 -12.02
N LEU A 197 9.16 -18.73 -12.43
CA LEU A 197 7.79 -18.18 -12.31
C LEU A 197 6.77 -18.96 -13.13
N LYS A 198 7.13 -19.54 -14.28
CA LYS A 198 6.20 -20.31 -15.11
C LYS A 198 5.78 -21.59 -14.39
N GLU A 199 6.77 -22.27 -13.80
CA GLU A 199 6.50 -23.45 -12.99
C GLU A 199 5.63 -23.12 -11.78
N LEU A 200 5.97 -22.06 -11.02
CA LEU A 200 5.20 -21.64 -9.86
C LEU A 200 3.76 -21.23 -10.21
N ILE A 201 3.55 -20.49 -11.28
CA ILE A 201 2.21 -20.11 -11.77
C ILE A 201 1.39 -21.37 -12.13
N SER A 202 1.98 -22.30 -12.85
CA SER A 202 1.33 -23.55 -13.23
C SER A 202 0.97 -24.39 -12.00
N TYR A 203 1.90 -24.48 -11.06
CA TYR A 203 1.71 -25.20 -9.80
C TYR A 203 0.59 -24.56 -8.95
N ALA A 204 0.63 -23.25 -8.74
CA ALA A 204 -0.39 -22.52 -7.99
C ALA A 204 -1.79 -22.70 -8.61
N LYS A 205 -1.89 -22.59 -9.93
CA LYS A 205 -3.14 -22.82 -10.66
C LYS A 205 -3.70 -24.22 -10.43
N SER A 206 -2.83 -25.26 -10.39
CA SER A 206 -3.27 -26.64 -10.12
C SER A 206 -3.80 -26.83 -8.70
N LYS A 207 -3.47 -25.90 -7.79
CA LYS A 207 -3.87 -25.89 -6.37
C LYS A 207 -5.00 -24.90 -6.06
N ASN A 208 -5.56 -24.21 -7.07
CA ASN A 208 -6.52 -23.11 -6.93
C ASN A 208 -6.00 -21.95 -6.05
N VAL A 209 -4.73 -21.63 -6.20
CA VAL A 209 -4.05 -20.49 -5.53
C VAL A 209 -3.54 -19.57 -6.61
N ASP A 210 -3.70 -18.28 -6.41
CA ASP A 210 -3.18 -17.24 -7.30
C ASP A 210 -1.90 -16.61 -6.73
N LEU A 211 -1.06 -16.06 -7.60
CA LEU A 211 0.21 -15.45 -7.21
C LEU A 211 0.18 -13.92 -7.37
N ILE A 212 0.76 -13.25 -6.41
CA ILE A 212 1.02 -11.80 -6.39
C ILE A 212 2.54 -11.61 -6.29
N LEU A 213 3.10 -10.66 -7.03
CA LEU A 213 4.52 -10.35 -7.00
C LEU A 213 4.78 -9.06 -6.24
N TRP A 214 5.87 -9.01 -5.51
CA TRP A 214 6.39 -7.78 -4.96
C TRP A 214 7.09 -6.95 -6.04
N ALA A 215 6.98 -5.64 -5.95
CA ALA A 215 7.68 -4.70 -6.81
C ALA A 215 8.10 -3.46 -6.02
N GLY A 216 9.36 -3.09 -6.10
CA GLY A 216 9.80 -1.79 -5.61
C GLY A 216 9.21 -0.67 -6.46
N TYR A 217 8.78 0.43 -5.83
CA TYR A 217 8.17 1.59 -6.45
C TYR A 217 8.88 2.02 -7.76
N ARG A 218 10.19 2.22 -7.69
CA ARG A 218 10.99 2.71 -8.84
C ARG A 218 11.02 1.75 -10.01
N ALA A 219 11.15 0.46 -9.74
CA ALA A 219 11.16 -0.56 -10.78
C ALA A 219 9.79 -0.66 -11.47
N PHE A 220 8.71 -0.53 -10.68
CA PHE A 220 7.35 -0.57 -11.21
C PHE A 220 7.01 0.69 -12.01
N GLU A 221 7.33 1.89 -11.49
CA GLU A 221 7.06 3.18 -12.15
C GLU A 221 7.71 3.26 -13.52
N LYS A 222 8.96 2.79 -13.63
CA LYS A 222 9.77 2.85 -14.85
C LYS A 222 9.09 2.21 -16.07
N ASP A 223 8.46 1.07 -15.87
CA ASP A 223 7.90 0.25 -16.96
C ASP A 223 6.47 -0.24 -16.65
N MET A 224 5.69 0.53 -15.91
CA MET A 224 4.40 0.14 -15.33
C MET A 224 3.47 -0.60 -16.31
N ASP A 225 3.19 -0.02 -17.48
CA ASP A 225 2.29 -0.63 -18.47
C ASP A 225 2.84 -1.96 -19.00
N ARG A 226 4.14 -2.03 -19.28
CA ARG A 226 4.81 -3.24 -19.76
C ARG A 226 4.84 -4.32 -18.70
N VAL A 227 5.10 -3.97 -17.45
CA VAL A 227 5.11 -4.89 -16.30
C VAL A 227 3.72 -5.49 -16.10
N CYS A 228 2.68 -4.66 -15.99
CA CYS A 228 1.31 -5.13 -15.83
C CYS A 228 0.90 -6.04 -16.98
N LYS A 229 1.13 -5.63 -18.23
CA LYS A 229 0.82 -6.43 -19.41
C LYS A 229 1.51 -7.79 -19.43
N HIS A 230 2.81 -7.79 -19.13
CA HIS A 230 3.62 -9.01 -19.18
C HIS A 230 3.16 -10.03 -18.14
N TYR A 231 3.05 -9.60 -16.88
CA TYR A 231 2.75 -10.51 -15.78
C TYR A 231 1.27 -10.93 -15.73
N ALA A 232 0.35 -10.08 -16.15
CA ALA A 232 -1.05 -10.48 -16.36
C ALA A 232 -1.16 -11.57 -17.44
N ALA A 233 -0.45 -11.45 -18.56
CA ALA A 233 -0.41 -12.46 -19.61
C ALA A 233 0.17 -13.80 -19.13
N MET A 234 1.06 -13.80 -18.13
CA MET A 234 1.57 -15.01 -17.50
C MET A 234 0.57 -15.63 -16.50
N GLY A 235 -0.38 -14.85 -15.97
CA GLY A 235 -1.36 -15.29 -14.98
C GLY A 235 -1.14 -14.78 -13.56
N ILE A 236 -0.21 -13.85 -13.37
CA ILE A 236 -0.04 -13.12 -12.09
C ILE A 236 -1.25 -12.21 -11.87
N LYS A 237 -1.73 -12.12 -10.62
CA LYS A 237 -2.98 -11.43 -10.27
C LYS A 237 -2.78 -10.03 -9.68
N GLY A 238 -1.57 -9.62 -9.43
CA GLY A 238 -1.31 -8.27 -8.94
C GLY A 238 0.11 -8.08 -8.43
N PHE A 239 0.33 -6.88 -7.91
CA PHE A 239 1.60 -6.48 -7.33
C PHE A 239 1.40 -5.89 -5.95
N LYS A 240 2.27 -6.27 -5.00
CA LYS A 240 2.55 -5.51 -3.80
C LYS A 240 3.62 -4.48 -4.15
N ILE A 241 3.21 -3.22 -4.35
CA ILE A 241 4.15 -2.14 -4.66
C ILE A 241 4.59 -1.49 -3.34
N ASP A 242 5.90 -1.41 -3.15
CA ASP A 242 6.50 -1.07 -1.86
C ASP A 242 7.57 0.01 -1.98
N PHE A 243 8.00 0.56 -0.84
CA PHE A 243 9.10 1.51 -0.69
C PHE A 243 8.89 2.85 -1.37
N MET A 244 7.69 3.43 -1.30
CA MET A 244 7.46 4.79 -1.76
C MET A 244 8.12 5.82 -0.85
N ASP A 245 8.08 5.63 0.46
CA ASP A 245 8.65 6.50 1.51
C ASP A 245 8.24 8.00 1.39
N ARG A 246 7.20 8.27 0.60
CA ARG A 246 6.69 9.59 0.27
C ARG A 246 5.16 9.53 0.15
N ASP A 247 4.52 10.66 0.39
CA ASP A 247 3.07 10.84 0.30
C ASP A 247 2.68 12.20 -0.28
N ASP A 248 3.64 12.85 -0.95
CA ASP A 248 3.40 14.05 -1.73
C ASP A 248 2.51 13.81 -2.96
N GLN A 249 2.11 14.87 -3.61
CA GLN A 249 1.23 14.81 -4.78
C GLN A 249 1.70 13.82 -5.84
N GLN A 250 3.00 13.75 -6.13
CA GLN A 250 3.54 12.89 -7.20
C GLN A 250 3.33 11.41 -6.89
N VAL A 251 3.54 11.00 -5.63
CA VAL A 251 3.34 9.61 -5.22
C VAL A 251 1.86 9.25 -5.12
N VAL A 252 1.00 10.16 -4.70
CA VAL A 252 -0.46 9.94 -4.75
C VAL A 252 -0.94 9.77 -6.20
N GLU A 253 -0.43 10.56 -7.13
CA GLU A 253 -0.71 10.40 -8.56
C GLU A 253 -0.18 9.07 -9.11
N PHE A 254 1.01 8.65 -8.67
CA PHE A 254 1.56 7.33 -9.02
C PHE A 254 0.64 6.21 -8.55
N ASN A 255 0.19 6.21 -7.30
CA ASN A 255 -0.70 5.18 -6.76
C ASN A 255 -1.98 5.05 -7.58
N ARG A 256 -2.58 6.17 -7.97
CA ARG A 256 -3.76 6.18 -8.85
C ARG A 256 -3.44 5.59 -10.22
N LYS A 257 -2.36 6.02 -10.86
CA LYS A 257 -1.92 5.48 -12.16
C LYS A 257 -1.61 4.00 -12.11
N ALA A 258 -0.98 3.53 -11.03
CA ALA A 258 -0.69 2.12 -10.83
C ALA A 258 -1.97 1.28 -10.76
N ALA A 259 -2.97 1.73 -9.98
CA ALA A 259 -4.27 1.06 -9.89
C ALA A 259 -5.02 1.04 -11.24
N GLU A 260 -5.08 2.17 -11.95
CA GLU A 260 -5.71 2.28 -13.27
C GLU A 260 -5.00 1.40 -14.32
N THR A 261 -3.66 1.37 -14.29
CA THR A 261 -2.87 0.53 -15.22
C THR A 261 -3.04 -0.95 -14.90
N GLY A 262 -3.01 -1.34 -13.63
CA GLY A 262 -3.30 -2.72 -13.22
C GLY A 262 -4.69 -3.16 -13.69
N ALA A 263 -5.71 -2.33 -13.47
CA ALA A 263 -7.07 -2.62 -13.88
C ALA A 263 -7.26 -2.80 -15.39
N LYS A 264 -6.45 -2.13 -16.20
CA LYS A 264 -6.45 -2.29 -17.66
C LYS A 264 -6.12 -3.72 -18.13
N TYR A 265 -5.32 -4.43 -17.35
CA TYR A 265 -4.86 -5.78 -17.70
C TYR A 265 -5.54 -6.89 -16.87
N LYS A 266 -6.38 -6.53 -15.89
CA LYS A 266 -7.20 -7.43 -15.03
C LYS A 266 -6.37 -8.43 -14.24
#